data_911c6968f783ad60b0cd9e6f36976581
#
_entry.id   911c6968f783ad60b0cd9e6f36976581
#
_cell.length_a   1.000
_cell.length_b   1.000
_cell.length_c   1.000
_cell.angle_alpha   90.00
_cell.angle_beta   90.00
_cell.angle_gamma   90.00
#
_symmetry.space_group_name_H-M   'P 1'
#
loop_
_entity.id
_entity.type
_entity.pdbx_description
1 polymer ?
#
loop_
_entity_poly.entity_id
_entity_poly.type
_entity_poly.pdbx_seq_one_letter_code
_entity_poly.pdbx_strand_id
1 'polypeptide(L)'
;HENKMKSAFIKFYERYIVDDIHFLHEAVLEKKYQISGHFHPVASLKINSKQITEKCLIHSENHIIMPAFGEFTGGLNINNPVFKPFLNRNYYIYFLTKKSVYKFASHDIKT
;
A
#
# COMPACT_ATOMS: atom_id res chain seq x y z
N HIS A 1 -16.60 -20.76 5.47
CA HIS A 1 -15.25 -20.96 5.89
C HIS A 1 -14.92 -20.02 7.04
N GLU A 2 -14.10 -19.06 6.86
CA GLU A 2 -13.70 -18.19 7.98
C GLU A 2 -14.86 -17.45 8.64
N ASN A 3 -16.01 -17.45 8.01
CA ASN A 3 -17.16 -16.73 8.56
C ASN A 3 -17.62 -17.25 9.91
N LYS A 4 -17.52 -18.53 10.11
CA LYS A 4 -17.94 -19.09 11.38
C LYS A 4 -17.07 -18.62 12.54
N MET A 5 -15.77 -18.58 12.29
CA MET A 5 -14.85 -18.13 13.29
C MET A 5 -15.05 -16.65 13.58
N LYS A 6 -15.29 -15.88 12.56
CA LYS A 6 -15.51 -14.44 12.71
C LYS A 6 -16.70 -14.15 13.58
N SER A 7 -17.79 -14.86 13.35
CA SER A 7 -19.01 -14.58 14.09
C SER A 7 -18.88 -14.90 15.57
N ALA A 8 -17.95 -15.75 15.93
CA ALA A 8 -17.80 -16.13 17.33
C ALA A 8 -17.01 -15.10 18.12
N PHE A 9 -15.92 -14.59 17.59
CA PHE A 9 -15.01 -13.76 18.36
C PHE A 9 -14.51 -12.51 17.66
N ILE A 10 -14.62 -12.45 16.36
CA ILE A 10 -14.03 -11.39 15.57
C ILE A 10 -15.10 -10.72 14.75
N LYS A 11 -15.13 -9.41 14.78
CA LYS A 11 -16.00 -8.65 13.90
C LYS A 11 -15.23 -8.25 12.66
N PHE A 12 -15.85 -8.50 11.52
CA PHE A 12 -15.25 -8.09 10.26
C PHE A 12 -15.93 -6.86 9.72
N TYR A 13 -15.12 -5.94 9.25
CA TYR A 13 -15.59 -4.72 8.65
C TYR A 13 -14.99 -4.60 7.27
N GLU A 14 -15.84 -4.28 6.29
CA GLU A 14 -15.32 -3.87 5.01
C GLU A 14 -14.72 -2.48 5.12
N ARG A 15 -15.25 -1.71 6.04
CA ARG A 15 -14.79 -0.37 6.30
C ARG A 15 -14.92 -0.10 7.80
N TYR A 16 -13.85 0.34 8.38
CA TYR A 16 -13.86 0.72 9.78
C TYR A 16 -13.37 2.16 9.87
N ILE A 17 -14.12 3.00 10.54
CA ILE A 17 -13.82 4.44 10.56
C ILE A 17 -13.46 4.87 11.96
N VAL A 18 -12.30 5.52 12.09
CA VAL A 18 -11.84 6.08 13.35
C VAL A 18 -11.37 7.51 13.09
N ASP A 19 -11.98 8.48 13.77
CA ASP A 19 -11.58 9.89 13.62
C ASP A 19 -11.46 10.31 12.17
N ASP A 20 -12.47 9.98 11.38
CA ASP A 20 -12.55 10.32 9.96
C ASP A 20 -11.51 9.61 9.10
N ILE A 21 -10.77 8.67 9.64
CA ILE A 21 -9.87 7.85 8.84
C ILE A 21 -10.58 6.54 8.55
N HIS A 22 -10.64 6.20 7.29
CA HIS A 22 -11.30 4.99 6.81
C HIS A 22 -10.28 3.87 6.63
N PHE A 23 -10.46 2.81 7.37
CA PHE A 23 -9.63 1.61 7.23
C PHE A 23 -10.37 0.65 6.33
N LEU A 24 -9.78 0.36 5.18
CA LEU A 24 -10.42 -0.44 4.14
C LEU A 24 -9.54 -1.61 3.79
N HIS A 25 -10.19 -2.70 3.36
CA HIS A 25 -9.40 -3.79 2.82
C HIS A 25 -8.74 -3.36 1.51
N GLU A 26 -9.51 -2.71 0.66
CA GLU A 26 -9.03 -2.29 -0.65
C GLU A 26 -9.31 -0.82 -0.86
N ALA A 27 -8.35 -0.10 -1.43
CA ALA A 27 -8.49 1.33 -1.66
C ALA A 27 -9.65 1.64 -2.60
N VAL A 28 -10.32 2.75 -2.35
CA VAL A 28 -11.41 3.21 -3.19
C VAL A 28 -11.15 4.66 -3.60
N LEU A 29 -11.79 5.06 -4.68
CA LEU A 29 -11.62 6.41 -5.21
C LEU A 29 -12.61 7.35 -4.51
N GLU A 30 -12.26 7.76 -3.30
CA GLU A 30 -13.04 8.70 -2.52
C GLU A 30 -12.08 9.72 -1.94
N LYS A 31 -12.60 10.91 -1.67
CA LYS A 31 -11.80 11.98 -1.08
C LYS A 31 -11.79 11.87 0.45
N LYS A 32 -11.67 10.68 0.96
CA LYS A 32 -11.61 10.42 2.38
C LYS A 32 -10.21 9.93 2.73
N TYR A 33 -9.76 10.24 3.93
CA TYR A 33 -8.48 9.70 4.37
C TYR A 33 -8.63 8.20 4.53
N GLN A 34 -7.77 7.45 3.86
CA GLN A 34 -7.89 5.99 3.81
C GLN A 34 -6.57 5.32 4.10
N ILE A 35 -6.66 4.22 4.81
CA ILE A 35 -5.56 3.29 4.97
C ILE A 35 -6.07 1.95 4.50
N SER A 36 -5.40 1.36 3.52
CA SER A 36 -5.89 0.12 2.92
C SER A 36 -4.74 -0.85 2.68
N GLY A 37 -5.10 -2.08 2.38
CA GLY A 37 -4.14 -3.11 2.01
C GLY A 37 -4.48 -3.67 0.64
N HIS A 38 -4.55 -5.00 0.55
CA HIS A 38 -4.99 -5.75 -0.62
C HIS A 38 -4.02 -5.76 -1.80
N PHE A 39 -3.57 -4.61 -2.28
CA PHE A 39 -2.79 -4.57 -3.51
C PHE A 39 -1.34 -5.02 -3.33
N HIS A 40 -0.84 -5.00 -2.11
CA HIS A 40 0.54 -5.44 -1.81
C HIS A 40 1.56 -4.75 -2.70
N PRO A 41 1.69 -3.43 -2.64
CA PRO A 41 2.59 -2.75 -3.55
C PRO A 41 4.05 -3.10 -3.35
N VAL A 42 4.74 -3.25 -4.47
CA VAL A 42 6.19 -3.41 -4.49
C VAL A 42 6.74 -2.40 -5.50
N ALA A 43 7.97 -2.01 -5.30
CA ALA A 43 8.63 -1.09 -6.22
C ALA A 43 10.01 -1.62 -6.57
N SER A 44 10.44 -1.33 -7.80
CA SER A 44 11.78 -1.66 -8.25
C SER A 44 12.50 -0.35 -8.49
N LEU A 45 13.58 -0.14 -7.76
CA LEU A 45 14.32 1.11 -7.79
C LEU A 45 15.80 0.82 -7.98
N LYS A 46 16.49 1.77 -8.58
CA LYS A 46 17.94 1.69 -8.69
C LYS A 46 18.57 2.42 -7.52
N ILE A 47 19.33 1.66 -6.73
CA ILE A 47 20.07 2.22 -5.62
C ILE A 47 21.52 1.78 -5.79
N ASN A 48 22.43 2.74 -5.91
CA ASN A 48 23.84 2.46 -6.12
C ASN A 48 24.06 1.56 -7.33
N SER A 49 23.39 1.87 -8.42
CA SER A 49 23.52 1.15 -9.69
C SER A 49 22.95 -0.27 -9.68
N LYS A 50 22.32 -0.67 -8.61
CA LYS A 50 21.65 -1.97 -8.54
C LYS A 50 20.16 -1.78 -8.52
N GLN A 51 19.45 -2.63 -9.25
CA GLN A 51 18.02 -2.63 -9.22
C GLN A 51 17.54 -3.50 -8.07
N ILE A 52 16.78 -2.92 -7.18
CA ILE A 52 16.29 -3.60 -5.99
C ILE A 52 14.77 -3.54 -6.00
N THR A 53 14.14 -4.67 -5.73
CA THR A 53 12.70 -4.76 -5.66
C THR A 53 12.30 -5.14 -4.24
N GLU A 54 11.48 -4.30 -3.62
CA GLU A 54 11.03 -4.54 -2.25
C GLU A 54 9.60 -4.10 -2.08
N LYS A 55 9.02 -4.54 -0.98
CA LYS A 55 7.71 -4.07 -0.57
C LYS A 55 7.77 -2.58 -0.29
N CYS A 56 6.67 -1.91 -0.53
CA CYS A 56 6.61 -0.50 -0.22
C CYS A 56 5.24 -0.09 0.28
N LEU A 57 5.23 1.01 1.01
CA LEU A 57 4.01 1.68 1.43
C LEU A 57 3.85 2.88 0.49
N ILE A 58 2.65 3.09 0.02
CA ILE A 58 2.36 4.24 -0.84
C ILE A 58 1.58 5.26 -0.03
N HIS A 59 2.04 6.51 -0.08
CA HIS A 59 1.34 7.61 0.57
C HIS A 59 1.06 8.67 -0.48
N SER A 60 -0.18 8.83 -0.85
CA SER A 60 -0.58 9.86 -1.79
C SER A 60 -1.76 10.60 -1.20
N GLU A 61 -1.75 11.90 -1.36
CA GLU A 61 -2.85 12.77 -0.92
C GLU A 61 -3.63 12.19 0.28
N ASN A 62 -4.76 11.52 0.00
CA ASN A 62 -5.63 10.99 1.05
C ASN A 62 -5.44 9.50 1.30
N HIS A 63 -4.53 8.86 0.57
CA HIS A 63 -4.45 7.41 0.59
C HIS A 63 -3.12 6.94 1.16
N ILE A 64 -3.20 5.95 2.03
CA ILE A 64 -2.05 5.16 2.42
C ILE A 64 -2.37 3.74 2.04
N ILE A 65 -1.56 3.16 1.17
CA ILE A 65 -1.73 1.76 0.77
C ILE A 65 -0.59 0.98 1.39
N MET A 66 -0.95 0.04 2.25
CA MET A 66 0.01 -0.71 3.04
C MET A 66 0.58 -1.87 2.23
N PRO A 67 1.83 -2.24 2.48
CA PRO A 67 2.39 -3.42 1.87
C PRO A 67 1.87 -4.68 2.55
N ALA A 68 2.18 -5.82 1.95
CA ALA A 68 1.88 -7.09 2.58
C ALA A 68 2.80 -7.29 3.78
N PHE A 69 2.26 -7.89 4.82
CA PHE A 69 3.06 -8.16 6.01
C PHE A 69 3.55 -9.60 6.08
N GLY A 70 2.97 -10.47 5.28
CA GLY A 70 3.39 -11.86 5.26
C GLY A 70 4.78 -12.04 4.69
N GLU A 71 5.37 -13.16 5.02
CA GLU A 71 6.69 -13.50 4.54
C GLU A 71 6.70 -13.74 3.05
N PHE A 72 5.72 -14.48 2.62
CA PHE A 72 5.63 -14.86 1.23
C PHE A 72 4.38 -14.29 0.64
N THR A 73 4.55 -13.31 -0.18
CA THR A 73 3.42 -12.70 -0.86
C THR A 73 3.91 -12.21 -2.19
N GLY A 74 3.17 -12.52 -3.22
CA GLY A 74 3.36 -11.81 -4.45
C GLY A 74 2.95 -10.38 -4.21
N GLY A 75 3.34 -9.50 -5.05
CA GLY A 75 2.93 -8.11 -4.94
C GLY A 75 2.74 -7.54 -6.31
N LEU A 76 2.06 -6.41 -6.37
CA LEU A 76 1.88 -5.69 -7.61
C LEU A 76 2.88 -4.55 -7.66
N ASN A 77 3.63 -4.49 -8.74
CA ASN A 77 4.54 -3.38 -8.94
C ASN A 77 3.73 -2.09 -9.03
N ILE A 78 4.28 -1.01 -8.50
CA ILE A 78 3.57 0.27 -8.52
C ILE A 78 3.31 0.77 -9.94
N ASN A 79 3.95 0.18 -10.94
CA ASN A 79 3.67 0.48 -12.34
C ASN A 79 2.41 -0.20 -12.83
N ASN A 80 1.84 -1.10 -12.06
CA ASN A 80 0.61 -1.76 -12.45
C ASN A 80 -0.49 -0.74 -12.59
N PRO A 81 -1.29 -0.81 -13.67
CA PRO A 81 -2.34 0.17 -13.90
C PRO A 81 -3.35 0.31 -12.76
N VAL A 82 -3.48 -0.70 -11.91
CA VAL A 82 -4.42 -0.63 -10.80
C VAL A 82 -4.08 0.53 -9.86
N PHE A 83 -2.82 0.92 -9.77
CA PHE A 83 -2.41 2.00 -8.89
C PHE A 83 -2.58 3.38 -9.52
N LYS A 84 -2.77 3.44 -10.82
CA LYS A 84 -2.76 4.71 -11.52
C LYS A 84 -3.74 5.74 -10.97
N PRO A 85 -4.97 5.37 -10.64
CA PRO A 85 -5.91 6.35 -10.09
C PRO A 85 -5.46 6.93 -8.75
N PHE A 86 -4.62 6.21 -8.03
CA PHE A 86 -4.15 6.66 -6.72
C PHE A 86 -2.82 7.40 -6.78
N LEU A 87 -2.14 7.34 -7.92
CA LEU A 87 -0.80 7.91 -8.08
C LEU A 87 -0.78 9.02 -9.13
N ASN A 88 -1.90 9.71 -9.30
CA ASN A 88 -1.99 10.70 -10.37
C ASN A 88 -1.50 12.08 -9.96
N ARG A 89 -0.96 12.21 -8.76
CA ARG A 89 -0.39 13.47 -8.26
C ARG A 89 0.90 13.16 -7.55
N ASN A 90 1.35 14.09 -6.73
CA ASN A 90 2.55 13.85 -5.93
C ASN A 90 2.26 12.76 -4.91
N TYR A 91 3.14 11.82 -4.83
CA TYR A 91 3.03 10.75 -3.86
C TYR A 91 4.42 10.39 -3.35
N TYR A 92 4.44 9.61 -2.28
CA TYR A 92 5.68 9.13 -1.71
C TYR A 92 5.64 7.62 -1.62
N ILE A 93 6.79 7.01 -1.77
CA ILE A 93 6.94 5.59 -1.58
C ILE A 93 7.92 5.37 -0.46
N TYR A 94 7.52 4.56 0.49
CA TYR A 94 8.40 4.14 1.57
C TYR A 94 8.83 2.73 1.27
N PHE A 95 10.08 2.61 0.85
CA PHE A 95 10.67 1.37 0.37
C PHE A 95 11.21 0.62 1.58
N LEU A 96 10.70 -0.60 1.81
CA LEU A 96 10.96 -1.32 3.06
C LEU A 96 11.99 -2.41 2.83
N THR A 97 13.21 -2.15 3.25
CA THR A 97 14.23 -3.17 3.21
C THR A 97 14.40 -3.76 4.60
N LYS A 98 15.21 -4.80 4.69
CA LYS A 98 15.43 -5.46 5.98
C LYS A 98 16.09 -4.52 6.99
N LYS A 99 16.89 -3.59 6.52
CA LYS A 99 17.67 -2.75 7.42
C LYS A 99 17.15 -1.34 7.56
N SER A 100 16.42 -0.86 6.57
CA SER A 100 16.07 0.55 6.54
C SER A 100 14.79 0.80 5.78
N VAL A 101 14.24 1.97 6.00
CA VAL A 101 13.11 2.47 5.21
C VAL A 101 13.63 3.66 4.44
N TYR A 102 13.43 3.64 3.13
CA TYR A 102 13.84 4.75 2.27
C TYR A 102 12.60 5.43 1.72
N LYS A 103 12.58 6.74 1.81
CA LYS A 103 11.47 7.52 1.31
C LYS A 103 11.85 8.13 -0.04
N PHE A 104 11.01 7.92 -1.04
CA PHE A 104 11.21 8.50 -2.35
C PHE A 104 9.97 9.29 -2.75
N ALA A 105 10.19 10.50 -3.23
CA ALA A 105 9.11 11.28 -3.81
C ALA A 105 8.83 10.81 -5.24
N SER A 106 7.62 11.06 -5.72
CA SER A 106 7.23 10.59 -7.05
C SER A 106 8.17 11.07 -8.16
N HIS A 107 8.69 12.28 -8.05
CA HIS A 107 9.59 12.80 -9.09
C HIS A 107 10.97 12.16 -9.05
N ASP A 108 11.28 11.43 -8.00
CA ASP A 108 12.55 10.72 -7.90
C ASP A 108 12.48 9.32 -8.47
N ILE A 109 11.28 8.86 -8.82
CA ILE A 109 11.06 7.49 -9.25
C ILE A 109 10.97 7.47 -10.76
N LYS A 110 11.89 6.74 -11.37
CA LYS A 110 11.91 6.58 -12.83
C LYS A 110 11.42 5.20 -13.17
N THR A 111 10.42 5.15 -13.97
CA THR A 111 9.82 3.90 -14.38
C THR A 111 10.19 3.56 -15.82
#